data_9439a4374bb8c88140ca4a50d3e6577d
#
_entry.id   9439a4374bb8c88140ca4a50d3e6577d
#
_cell.length_a   1.000
_cell.length_b   1.000
_cell.length_c   1.000
_cell.angle_alpha   90.00
_cell.angle_beta   90.00
_cell.angle_gamma   90.00
#
_symmetry.space_group_name_H-M   'P 1'
#
loop_
_entity.id
_entity.type
_entity.pdbx_description
1 polymer ?
#
loop_
_entity_poly.entity_id
_entity_poly.type
_entity_poly.pdbx_seq_one_letter_code
_entity_poly.pdbx_strand_id
1 'polypeptide(L)'
;MLTRYFSASFFLLSAALLTLGAAPAQAQADLLGDLENTTPPARREVVQATFKGTHIINSQTVEIEGPGTLNFLIQHRFGTIDQGPYELFGLDQAVLRLGFEYGLTDKVALGVGRYNIDKTFDGFVKYRALRQTSGGAGATPVSVTLFTSAAIMTRKFDGDNEENRTTASRLAYTYQALIARKFSPELSVQLMPTLVHRNYVMADAGKNDVYALGAGFRQKITKRIAFTGDYFYLLPGGKSAKMRNPLGLGVDIETGGHVFQLHLSNSRGMAEAVSLTQTTENFLTGGIYFGFAVARNFTVRSNLR
;
A
#
# COMPACT_ATOMS: atom_id res chain seq x y z
N MET A 1 57.44 46.74 -51.27
CA MET A 1 56.52 47.81 -50.75
C MET A 1 55.08 47.38 -50.90
N LEU A 2 54.70 46.21 -50.40
CA LEU A 2 53.32 45.63 -50.59
C LEU A 2 52.84 44.75 -49.40
N THR A 3 53.23 45.05 -48.15
CA THR A 3 52.93 44.26 -46.97
C THR A 3 52.32 45.02 -45.82
N ARG A 4 51.81 46.23 -46.04
CA ARG A 4 51.25 47.05 -44.97
C ARG A 4 49.77 47.45 -45.04
N TYR A 5 49.03 46.96 -46.06
CA TYR A 5 47.59 47.26 -46.21
C TYR A 5 46.63 46.10 -45.82
N PHE A 6 47.14 44.95 -45.49
CA PHE A 6 46.28 43.78 -45.16
C PHE A 6 45.88 43.67 -43.70
N SER A 7 46.51 44.42 -42.77
CA SER A 7 46.21 44.30 -41.35
C SER A 7 45.10 45.22 -40.80
N ALA A 8 44.79 46.30 -41.52
CA ALA A 8 43.80 47.27 -41.01
C ALA A 8 42.33 46.86 -41.34
N SER A 9 42.11 46.15 -42.42
CA SER A 9 40.77 45.75 -42.85
C SER A 9 40.20 44.57 -42.07
N PHE A 10 41.06 43.71 -41.48
CA PHE A 10 40.62 42.58 -40.69
C PHE A 10 40.18 42.95 -39.27
N PHE A 11 40.73 44.04 -38.73
CA PHE A 11 40.36 44.54 -37.39
C PHE A 11 39.03 45.31 -37.38
N LEU A 12 38.67 45.94 -38.49
CA LEU A 12 37.39 46.65 -38.61
C LEU A 12 36.19 45.71 -38.87
N LEU A 13 36.43 44.55 -39.51
CA LEU A 13 35.37 43.57 -39.72
C LEU A 13 35.07 42.78 -38.43
N SER A 14 36.06 42.58 -37.57
CA SER A 14 35.89 41.91 -36.27
C SER A 14 35.16 42.76 -35.22
N ALA A 15 35.31 44.09 -35.31
CA ALA A 15 34.60 45.01 -34.39
C ALA A 15 33.12 45.18 -34.78
N ALA A 16 32.79 45.06 -36.06
CA ALA A 16 31.40 45.13 -36.51
C ALA A 16 30.55 43.89 -36.21
N LEU A 17 31.19 42.69 -36.05
CA LEU A 17 30.47 41.49 -35.67
C LEU A 17 30.19 41.39 -34.16
N LEU A 18 30.88 42.14 -33.33
CA LEU A 18 30.67 42.16 -31.85
C LEU A 18 29.54 43.08 -31.39
N THR A 19 29.03 43.94 -32.29
CA THR A 19 27.93 44.85 -31.96
C THR A 19 26.55 44.37 -32.36
N LEU A 20 26.44 43.25 -33.07
CA LEU A 20 25.15 42.65 -33.48
C LEU A 20 24.60 41.60 -32.47
N GLY A 21 25.30 41.32 -31.38
CA GLY A 21 24.94 40.30 -30.39
C GLY A 21 24.24 40.78 -29.12
N ALA A 22 24.03 42.10 -28.96
CA ALA A 22 23.35 42.65 -27.78
C ALA A 22 21.90 43.03 -28.10
N ALA A 23 21.08 42.09 -28.49
CA ALA A 23 19.64 42.25 -28.33
C ALA A 23 19.32 42.23 -26.82
N PRO A 24 18.58 43.22 -26.33
CA PRO A 24 18.48 43.47 -24.89
C PRO A 24 17.83 42.28 -24.17
N ALA A 25 18.51 41.80 -23.14
CA ALA A 25 17.99 40.83 -22.18
C ALA A 25 16.66 41.25 -21.52
N GLN A 26 16.25 42.50 -21.71
CA GLN A 26 14.98 43.05 -21.27
C GLN A 26 13.76 42.44 -21.98
N ALA A 27 13.86 42.11 -23.28
CA ALA A 27 12.75 41.47 -23.99
C ALA A 27 12.46 40.04 -23.53
N GLN A 28 13.48 39.32 -23.07
CA GLN A 28 13.30 37.97 -22.48
C GLN A 28 12.73 38.01 -21.06
N ALA A 29 13.13 39.03 -20.27
CA ALA A 29 12.58 39.24 -18.92
C ALA A 29 11.11 39.69 -18.97
N ASP A 30 10.73 40.50 -19.95
CA ASP A 30 9.34 40.93 -20.15
C ASP A 30 8.44 39.77 -20.64
N LEU A 31 8.97 38.93 -21.55
CA LEU A 31 8.26 37.74 -22.01
C LEU A 31 8.08 36.67 -20.90
N LEU A 32 9.08 36.50 -20.04
CA LEU A 32 8.98 35.65 -18.86
C LEU A 32 7.97 36.18 -17.86
N GLY A 33 7.97 37.49 -17.61
CA GLY A 33 6.98 38.13 -16.74
C GLY A 33 5.56 38.02 -17.28
N ASP A 34 5.38 38.19 -18.60
CA ASP A 34 4.08 37.98 -19.25
C ASP A 34 3.65 36.50 -19.25
N LEU A 35 4.57 35.55 -19.41
CA LEU A 35 4.27 34.12 -19.27
C LEU A 35 3.89 33.77 -17.82
N GLU A 36 4.59 34.29 -16.83
CA GLU A 36 4.24 34.09 -15.43
C GLU A 36 2.88 34.69 -15.07
N ASN A 37 2.55 35.86 -15.60
CA ASN A 37 1.27 36.53 -15.38
C ASN A 37 0.11 35.89 -16.18
N THR A 38 0.39 35.24 -17.31
CA THR A 38 -0.61 34.53 -18.12
C THR A 38 -0.73 33.06 -17.78
N THR A 39 0.19 32.48 -16.99
CA THR A 39 0.08 31.11 -16.54
C THR A 39 -1.05 31.01 -15.52
N PRO A 40 -2.14 30.28 -15.82
CA PRO A 40 -3.21 30.12 -14.86
C PRO A 40 -2.64 29.58 -13.55
N PRO A 41 -3.14 30.02 -12.38
CA PRO A 41 -2.66 29.49 -11.10
C PRO A 41 -2.70 27.98 -11.14
N ALA A 42 -1.60 27.36 -10.71
CA ALA A 42 -1.43 25.90 -10.76
C ALA A 42 -2.68 25.22 -10.18
N ARG A 43 -3.42 24.50 -11.02
CA ARG A 43 -4.67 23.84 -10.63
C ARG A 43 -4.33 22.69 -9.69
N ARG A 44 -5.10 22.59 -8.62
CA ARG A 44 -4.96 21.46 -7.69
C ARG A 44 -5.34 20.16 -8.40
N GLU A 45 -4.42 19.20 -8.49
CA GLU A 45 -4.63 17.91 -9.08
C GLU A 45 -4.59 16.81 -8.02
N VAL A 46 -5.49 15.84 -8.12
CA VAL A 46 -5.51 14.70 -7.23
C VAL A 46 -4.42 13.72 -7.63
N VAL A 47 -3.54 13.38 -6.68
CA VAL A 47 -2.50 12.36 -6.88
C VAL A 47 -3.16 11.00 -7.04
N GLN A 48 -2.86 10.33 -8.15
CA GLN A 48 -3.43 9.03 -8.50
C GLN A 48 -2.47 7.90 -8.14
N ALA A 49 -3.05 6.72 -7.82
CA ALA A 49 -2.32 5.47 -7.62
C ALA A 49 -1.14 5.61 -6.65
N THR A 50 -1.42 5.98 -5.40
CA THR A 50 -0.41 5.94 -4.33
C THR A 50 0.10 4.52 -4.17
N PHE A 51 -0.81 3.56 -4.11
CA PHE A 51 -0.53 2.12 -4.29
C PHE A 51 -1.27 1.62 -5.53
N LYS A 52 -0.93 0.43 -6.01
CA LYS A 52 -1.62 -0.14 -7.18
C LYS A 52 -2.83 -0.98 -6.79
N GLY A 53 -2.71 -1.71 -5.70
CA GLY A 53 -3.77 -2.55 -5.15
C GLY A 53 -4.29 -2.02 -3.83
N THR A 54 -5.33 -2.66 -3.34
CA THR A 54 -5.97 -2.36 -2.04
C THR A 54 -5.23 -2.97 -0.85
N HIS A 55 -4.23 -3.82 -1.10
CA HIS A 55 -3.37 -4.47 -0.08
C HIS A 55 -1.88 -4.27 -0.39
N ILE A 56 -1.04 -4.23 0.67
CA ILE A 56 0.42 -4.39 0.56
C ILE A 56 0.69 -5.90 0.70
N ILE A 57 1.05 -6.40 1.89
CA ILE A 57 1.28 -7.84 2.13
C ILE A 57 0.45 -8.32 3.32
N ASN A 58 0.68 -7.73 4.49
CA ASN A 58 -0.07 -7.98 5.71
C ASN A 58 -1.09 -6.88 6.03
N SER A 59 -1.15 -5.84 5.21
CA SER A 59 -1.89 -4.61 5.47
C SER A 59 -2.73 -4.16 4.29
N GLN A 60 -3.75 -3.35 4.61
CA GLN A 60 -4.53 -2.59 3.64
C GLN A 60 -3.75 -1.37 3.14
N THR A 61 -4.12 -0.84 1.98
CA THR A 61 -3.63 0.45 1.49
C THR A 61 -4.70 1.55 1.60
N VAL A 62 -4.30 2.81 1.40
CA VAL A 62 -5.25 3.94 1.30
C VAL A 62 -6.17 3.83 0.09
N GLU A 63 -5.85 2.95 -0.87
CA GLU A 63 -6.68 2.79 -2.07
C GLU A 63 -7.98 2.06 -1.75
N ILE A 64 -9.04 2.49 -2.41
CA ILE A 64 -10.34 1.83 -2.45
C ILE A 64 -10.73 1.62 -3.90
N GLU A 65 -11.55 0.62 -4.15
CA GLU A 65 -12.10 0.39 -5.48
C GLU A 65 -13.03 1.53 -5.91
N GLY A 66 -13.03 1.81 -7.21
CA GLY A 66 -13.92 2.81 -7.79
C GLY A 66 -15.41 2.39 -7.70
N PRO A 67 -16.35 3.35 -7.78
CA PRO A 67 -17.78 3.05 -7.73
C PRO A 67 -18.18 2.03 -8.79
N GLY A 68 -18.91 0.99 -8.37
CA GLY A 68 -19.36 -0.08 -9.26
C GLY A 68 -18.28 -1.08 -9.66
N THR A 69 -17.06 -0.99 -9.11
CA THR A 69 -15.97 -1.94 -9.36
C THR A 69 -15.95 -2.99 -8.26
N LEU A 70 -15.93 -4.25 -8.67
CA LEU A 70 -15.73 -5.41 -7.80
C LEU A 70 -14.30 -5.92 -8.02
N ASN A 71 -13.52 -5.99 -6.95
CA ASN A 71 -12.20 -6.63 -6.94
C ASN A 71 -12.33 -8.01 -6.34
N PHE A 72 -11.92 -9.03 -7.08
CA PHE A 72 -11.76 -10.40 -6.58
C PHE A 72 -10.30 -10.61 -6.21
N LEU A 73 -10.05 -11.01 -4.97
CA LEU A 73 -8.73 -11.20 -4.39
C LEU A 73 -8.55 -12.66 -3.95
N ILE A 74 -7.54 -13.31 -4.48
CA ILE A 74 -7.04 -14.62 -4.04
C ILE A 74 -5.72 -14.37 -3.34
N GLN A 75 -5.61 -14.77 -2.08
CA GLN A 75 -4.36 -14.71 -1.31
C GLN A 75 -4.02 -16.12 -0.86
N HIS A 76 -2.76 -16.48 -1.02
CA HIS A 76 -2.25 -17.81 -0.68
C HIS A 76 -0.93 -17.68 0.07
N ARG A 77 -0.77 -18.46 1.14
CA ARG A 77 0.50 -18.65 1.84
C ARG A 77 0.74 -20.13 2.05
N PHE A 78 1.98 -20.53 1.83
CA PHE A 78 2.45 -21.88 2.08
C PHE A 78 2.82 -22.07 3.56
N GLY A 79 3.48 -23.16 3.91
CA GLY A 79 4.14 -23.33 5.21
C GLY A 79 5.43 -22.55 5.31
N THR A 80 6.13 -22.68 6.42
CA THR A 80 7.43 -22.01 6.62
C THR A 80 8.55 -22.72 5.88
N ILE A 81 9.49 -21.94 5.33
CA ILE A 81 10.61 -22.46 4.53
C ILE A 81 11.61 -23.30 5.34
N ASP A 82 11.62 -23.15 6.66
CA ASP A 82 12.51 -23.89 7.59
C ASP A 82 12.06 -25.34 7.84
N GLN A 83 10.90 -25.76 7.33
CA GLN A 83 10.44 -27.15 7.41
C GLN A 83 11.30 -28.15 6.59
N GLY A 84 12.20 -27.63 5.78
CA GLY A 84 13.18 -28.42 5.05
C GLY A 84 12.62 -29.18 3.84
N PRO A 85 13.46 -30.00 3.21
CA PRO A 85 13.10 -30.64 1.93
C PRO A 85 12.01 -31.71 2.05
N TYR A 86 11.79 -32.31 3.23
CA TYR A 86 10.73 -33.31 3.41
C TYR A 86 9.32 -32.71 3.20
N GLU A 87 9.07 -31.52 3.71
CA GLU A 87 7.83 -30.77 3.52
C GLU A 87 7.90 -29.83 2.30
N LEU A 88 8.82 -30.12 1.37
CA LEU A 88 9.12 -29.29 0.20
C LEU A 88 9.26 -27.80 0.55
N PHE A 89 10.00 -27.49 1.64
CA PHE A 89 10.18 -26.14 2.17
C PHE A 89 8.84 -25.44 2.49
N GLY A 90 7.88 -26.20 3.01
CA GLY A 90 6.56 -25.71 3.39
C GLY A 90 5.52 -25.69 2.27
N LEU A 91 5.88 -26.04 1.03
CA LEU A 91 4.93 -25.99 -0.09
C LEU A 91 3.79 -27.01 0.02
N ASP A 92 3.92 -28.07 0.83
CA ASP A 92 2.88 -29.05 1.09
C ASP A 92 1.72 -28.50 1.95
N GLN A 93 1.92 -27.35 2.60
CA GLN A 93 0.91 -26.69 3.41
C GLN A 93 0.35 -25.48 2.66
N ALA A 94 -0.95 -25.23 2.83
CA ALA A 94 -1.61 -24.12 2.17
C ALA A 94 -2.60 -23.38 3.09
N VAL A 95 -2.48 -22.08 3.13
CA VAL A 95 -3.48 -21.16 3.66
C VAL A 95 -4.02 -20.32 2.52
N LEU A 96 -5.34 -20.39 2.33
CA LEU A 96 -6.05 -19.69 1.27
C LEU A 96 -7.05 -18.72 1.87
N ARG A 97 -7.06 -17.46 1.38
CA ARG A 97 -8.14 -16.50 1.58
C ARG A 97 -8.71 -16.08 0.23
N LEU A 98 -10.03 -16.16 0.13
CA LEU A 98 -10.80 -15.57 -0.97
C LEU A 98 -11.50 -14.33 -0.46
N GLY A 99 -11.36 -13.23 -1.18
CA GLY A 99 -11.94 -11.94 -0.83
C GLY A 99 -12.65 -11.28 -2.00
N PHE A 100 -13.68 -10.51 -1.67
CA PHE A 100 -14.37 -9.61 -2.59
C PHE A 100 -14.38 -8.23 -1.98
N GLU A 101 -14.04 -7.22 -2.77
CA GLU A 101 -14.07 -5.81 -2.38
C GLU A 101 -14.88 -5.04 -3.40
N TYR A 102 -15.81 -4.23 -2.94
CA TYR A 102 -16.71 -3.47 -3.81
C TYR A 102 -16.67 -1.99 -3.51
N GLY A 103 -16.41 -1.19 -4.53
CA GLY A 103 -16.51 0.26 -4.47
C GLY A 103 -17.98 0.70 -4.49
N LEU A 104 -18.46 1.15 -3.34
CA LEU A 104 -19.85 1.64 -3.23
C LEU A 104 -19.98 3.07 -3.74
N THR A 105 -19.00 3.92 -3.39
CA THR A 105 -18.88 5.32 -3.81
C THR A 105 -17.40 5.67 -4.02
N ASP A 106 -17.12 6.90 -4.44
CA ASP A 106 -15.74 7.42 -4.52
C ASP A 106 -15.02 7.47 -3.15
N LYS A 107 -15.77 7.35 -2.05
CA LYS A 107 -15.26 7.46 -0.68
C LYS A 107 -15.42 6.20 0.15
N VAL A 108 -16.29 5.28 -0.25
CA VAL A 108 -16.64 4.10 0.56
C VAL A 108 -16.46 2.84 -0.26
N ALA A 109 -15.72 1.89 0.29
CA ALA A 109 -15.65 0.52 -0.20
C ALA A 109 -15.95 -0.47 0.93
N LEU A 110 -16.55 -1.59 0.55
CA LEU A 110 -16.88 -2.71 1.42
C LEU A 110 -16.09 -3.92 0.97
N GLY A 111 -15.74 -4.80 1.88
CA GLY A 111 -15.13 -6.08 1.53
C GLY A 111 -15.60 -7.19 2.44
N VAL A 112 -15.58 -8.40 1.89
CA VAL A 112 -15.83 -9.65 2.62
C VAL A 112 -14.80 -10.68 2.21
N GLY A 113 -14.41 -11.54 3.13
CA GLY A 113 -13.46 -12.58 2.85
C GLY A 113 -13.69 -13.81 3.70
N ARG A 114 -13.12 -14.91 3.24
CA ARG A 114 -13.06 -16.15 3.99
C ARG A 114 -11.71 -16.81 3.81
N TYR A 115 -11.10 -17.23 4.89
CA TYR A 115 -9.88 -18.01 4.85
C TYR A 115 -9.98 -19.29 5.67
N ASN A 116 -9.15 -20.26 5.35
CA ASN A 116 -9.25 -21.61 5.88
C ASN A 116 -8.70 -21.76 7.31
N ILE A 117 -7.84 -20.84 7.78
CA ILE A 117 -7.41 -20.82 9.19
C ILE A 117 -8.64 -20.56 10.05
N ASP A 118 -8.89 -21.48 10.99
CA ASP A 118 -10.03 -21.45 11.89
C ASP A 118 -11.39 -21.21 11.19
N LYS A 119 -11.46 -21.49 9.88
CA LYS A 119 -12.63 -21.24 9.02
C LYS A 119 -13.19 -19.83 9.22
N THR A 120 -12.31 -18.84 9.26
CA THR A 120 -12.64 -17.45 9.59
C THR A 120 -13.29 -16.75 8.41
N PHE A 121 -14.36 -16.01 8.70
CA PHE A 121 -14.93 -14.99 7.81
C PHE A 121 -14.53 -13.62 8.30
N ASP A 122 -14.26 -12.71 7.40
CA ASP A 122 -14.00 -11.30 7.68
C ASP A 122 -14.85 -10.40 6.80
N GLY A 123 -15.20 -9.24 7.33
CA GLY A 123 -15.85 -8.17 6.60
C GLY A 123 -15.25 -6.84 7.02
N PHE A 124 -15.18 -5.89 6.10
CA PHE A 124 -14.59 -4.58 6.38
C PHE A 124 -15.27 -3.44 5.61
N VAL A 125 -15.04 -2.24 6.13
CA VAL A 125 -15.39 -0.98 5.50
C VAL A 125 -14.15 -0.11 5.42
N LYS A 126 -13.94 0.50 4.25
CA LYS A 126 -12.96 1.57 4.03
C LYS A 126 -13.68 2.89 3.77
N TYR A 127 -13.24 3.95 4.44
CA TYR A 127 -13.71 5.31 4.20
C TYR A 127 -12.55 6.23 3.85
N ARG A 128 -12.51 6.71 2.61
CA ARG A 128 -11.52 7.67 2.13
C ARG A 128 -11.84 9.07 2.66
N ALA A 129 -11.14 9.49 3.71
CA ALA A 129 -11.34 10.79 4.36
C ALA A 129 -10.66 11.93 3.57
N LEU A 130 -9.41 11.71 3.11
CA LEU A 130 -8.61 12.70 2.40
C LEU A 130 -7.90 12.08 1.19
N ARG A 131 -7.69 12.87 0.14
CA ARG A 131 -6.83 12.52 -1.01
C ARG A 131 -5.67 13.50 -1.09
N GLN A 132 -4.48 12.97 -1.30
CA GLN A 132 -3.31 13.77 -1.62
C GLN A 132 -3.55 14.56 -2.90
N THR A 133 -3.20 15.82 -2.89
CA THR A 133 -3.23 16.68 -4.07
C THR A 133 -1.87 17.33 -4.28
N SER A 134 -1.55 17.67 -5.53
CA SER A 134 -0.38 18.43 -5.94
C SER A 134 -0.80 19.71 -6.67
N GLY A 135 0.08 20.68 -6.72
CA GLY A 135 -0.15 21.98 -7.36
C GLY A 135 -1.12 22.88 -6.57
N GLY A 136 -1.05 24.17 -6.83
CA GLY A 136 -1.91 25.20 -6.24
C GLY A 136 -1.77 25.42 -4.73
N ALA A 137 -2.33 26.54 -4.27
CA ALA A 137 -2.36 26.86 -2.83
C ALA A 137 -3.30 25.88 -2.08
N GLY A 138 -2.86 25.42 -0.89
CA GLY A 138 -3.64 24.53 -0.04
C GLY A 138 -3.69 23.07 -0.52
N ALA A 139 -2.66 22.60 -1.22
CA ALA A 139 -2.53 21.19 -1.58
C ALA A 139 -2.48 20.31 -0.32
N THR A 140 -3.19 19.18 -0.36
CA THR A 140 -3.23 18.20 0.73
C THR A 140 -2.02 17.28 0.62
N PRO A 141 -1.13 17.22 1.64
CA PRO A 141 0.16 16.51 1.51
C PRO A 141 0.05 15.00 1.59
N VAL A 142 -1.07 14.45 2.08
CA VAL A 142 -1.26 13.01 2.31
C VAL A 142 -2.67 12.55 1.90
N SER A 143 -2.80 11.26 1.65
CA SER A 143 -4.11 10.58 1.58
C SER A 143 -4.39 9.90 2.93
N VAL A 144 -5.64 9.92 3.38
CA VAL A 144 -6.08 9.26 4.60
C VAL A 144 -7.32 8.43 4.31
N THR A 145 -7.26 7.15 4.67
CA THR A 145 -8.39 6.22 4.61
C THR A 145 -8.56 5.58 5.98
N LEU A 146 -9.78 5.61 6.50
CA LEU A 146 -10.14 4.89 7.72
C LEU A 146 -10.59 3.48 7.33
N PHE A 147 -10.11 2.50 8.06
CA PHE A 147 -10.43 1.09 7.87
C PHE A 147 -10.96 0.50 9.16
N THR A 148 -12.05 -0.25 9.07
CA THR A 148 -12.55 -1.07 10.18
C THR A 148 -12.96 -2.42 9.64
N SER A 149 -12.62 -3.48 10.38
CA SER A 149 -13.01 -4.85 10.06
C SER A 149 -13.54 -5.60 11.27
N ALA A 150 -14.38 -6.58 11.00
CA ALA A 150 -14.79 -7.60 11.94
C ALA A 150 -14.47 -8.98 11.36
N ALA A 151 -13.85 -9.83 12.16
CA ALA A 151 -13.55 -11.21 11.80
C ALA A 151 -14.21 -12.17 12.78
N ILE A 152 -14.80 -13.25 12.29
CA ILE A 152 -15.44 -14.29 13.09
C ILE A 152 -14.83 -15.66 12.80
N MET A 153 -14.34 -16.31 13.84
CA MET A 153 -13.85 -17.68 13.79
C MET A 153 -15.03 -18.65 13.84
N THR A 154 -15.16 -19.52 12.83
CA THR A 154 -16.28 -20.49 12.75
C THR A 154 -15.84 -21.93 12.88
N ARG A 155 -14.56 -22.18 13.27
CA ARG A 155 -14.07 -23.53 13.57
C ARG A 155 -14.93 -24.16 14.66
N LYS A 156 -15.28 -25.42 14.50
CA LYS A 156 -15.86 -26.25 15.57
C LYS A 156 -14.77 -26.55 16.59
N PHE A 157 -15.10 -26.50 17.85
CA PHE A 157 -14.23 -26.92 18.94
C PHE A 157 -14.72 -28.27 19.45
N ASP A 158 -13.83 -29.23 19.59
CA ASP A 158 -14.14 -30.53 20.15
C ASP A 158 -13.91 -30.47 21.69
N GLY A 159 -14.86 -30.97 22.49
CA GLY A 159 -14.74 -31.12 23.94
C GLY A 159 -15.40 -30.02 24.78
N ASP A 160 -15.23 -30.15 26.11
CA ASP A 160 -15.94 -29.39 27.16
C ASP A 160 -15.78 -27.88 27.14
N ASN A 161 -14.89 -27.34 26.30
CA ASN A 161 -14.68 -25.89 26.16
C ASN A 161 -15.64 -25.21 25.16
N GLU A 162 -16.48 -25.98 24.46
CA GLU A 162 -17.38 -25.41 23.44
C GLU A 162 -18.50 -24.58 24.06
N GLU A 163 -18.98 -25.00 25.23
CA GLU A 163 -20.08 -24.33 25.97
C GLU A 163 -19.74 -22.91 26.40
N ASN A 164 -18.46 -22.62 26.64
CA ASN A 164 -18.00 -21.29 27.07
C ASN A 164 -17.67 -20.33 25.90
N ARG A 165 -17.79 -20.78 24.64
CA ARG A 165 -17.46 -19.96 23.45
C ARG A 165 -18.72 -19.53 22.72
N THR A 166 -19.29 -18.44 23.18
CA THR A 166 -20.41 -17.78 22.50
C THR A 166 -19.97 -17.24 21.12
N THR A 167 -20.90 -16.98 20.23
CA THR A 167 -20.62 -16.30 18.94
C THR A 167 -19.86 -14.99 19.18
N ALA A 168 -20.21 -14.25 20.22
CA ALA A 168 -19.53 -13.01 20.59
C ALA A 168 -18.05 -13.24 20.90
N SER A 169 -17.69 -14.30 21.63
CA SER A 169 -16.29 -14.58 21.98
C SER A 169 -15.40 -14.92 20.78
N ARG A 170 -15.98 -15.28 19.65
CA ARG A 170 -15.28 -15.62 18.39
C ARG A 170 -14.97 -14.42 17.51
N LEU A 171 -15.40 -13.22 17.92
CA LEU A 171 -15.24 -11.98 17.16
C LEU A 171 -13.94 -11.27 17.52
N ALA A 172 -13.31 -10.73 16.48
CA ALA A 172 -12.21 -9.78 16.58
C ALA A 172 -12.49 -8.59 15.66
N TYR A 173 -12.08 -7.40 16.11
CA TYR A 173 -12.26 -6.15 15.39
C TYR A 173 -10.92 -5.49 15.15
N THR A 174 -10.78 -4.85 14.00
CA THR A 174 -9.58 -4.06 13.69
C THR A 174 -9.99 -2.66 13.28
N TYR A 175 -9.29 -1.67 13.80
CA TYR A 175 -9.42 -0.26 13.47
C TYR A 175 -8.07 0.27 13.04
N GLN A 176 -8.00 0.89 11.85
CA GLN A 176 -6.77 1.46 11.30
C GLN A 176 -7.02 2.84 10.70
N ALA A 177 -6.08 3.74 10.87
CA ALA A 177 -5.96 4.92 10.04
C ALA A 177 -4.80 4.69 9.05
N LEU A 178 -5.12 4.61 7.76
CA LEU A 178 -4.17 4.44 6.68
C LEU A 178 -3.76 5.83 6.19
N ILE A 179 -2.53 6.25 6.46
CA ILE A 179 -2.02 7.60 6.14
C ILE A 179 -0.87 7.43 5.17
N ALA A 180 -1.08 7.80 3.92
CA ALA A 180 -0.10 7.57 2.87
C ALA A 180 0.29 8.83 2.12
N ARG A 181 1.52 8.84 1.63
CA ARG A 181 2.04 9.85 0.74
C ARG A 181 2.79 9.22 -0.42
N LYS A 182 2.47 9.66 -1.62
CA LYS A 182 3.27 9.43 -2.82
C LYS A 182 4.29 10.55 -2.92
N PHE A 183 5.55 10.21 -2.68
CA PHE A 183 6.66 11.17 -2.67
C PHE A 183 7.18 11.45 -4.09
N SER A 184 7.17 10.42 -4.93
CA SER A 184 7.54 10.52 -6.35
C SER A 184 6.65 9.56 -7.18
N PRO A 185 6.72 9.57 -8.52
CA PRO A 185 6.04 8.58 -9.35
C PRO A 185 6.40 7.13 -8.99
N GLU A 186 7.57 6.91 -8.37
CA GLU A 186 8.11 5.60 -8.03
C GLU A 186 7.91 5.22 -6.55
N LEU A 187 7.96 6.20 -5.62
CA LEU A 187 7.97 5.92 -4.18
C LEU A 187 6.69 6.39 -3.49
N SER A 188 6.04 5.45 -2.82
CA SER A 188 4.93 5.70 -1.90
C SER A 188 5.23 5.06 -0.55
N VAL A 189 4.83 5.76 0.53
CA VAL A 189 4.97 5.29 1.90
C VAL A 189 3.65 5.46 2.63
N GLN A 190 3.34 4.56 3.55
CA GLN A 190 2.12 4.55 4.35
C GLN A 190 2.45 4.28 5.82
N LEU A 191 1.78 5.00 6.71
CA LEU A 191 1.76 4.72 8.16
C LEU A 191 0.38 4.21 8.54
N MET A 192 0.33 3.30 9.54
CA MET A 192 -0.87 2.56 9.90
C MET A 192 -0.98 2.39 11.42
N PRO A 193 -1.32 3.45 12.19
CA PRO A 193 -1.74 3.25 13.58
C PRO A 193 -2.96 2.33 13.60
N THR A 194 -2.87 1.28 14.43
CA THR A 194 -3.80 0.15 14.44
C THR A 194 -4.16 -0.25 15.85
N LEU A 195 -5.44 -0.55 16.05
CA LEU A 195 -5.99 -1.24 17.22
C LEU A 195 -6.68 -2.52 16.77
N VAL A 196 -6.33 -3.64 17.40
CA VAL A 196 -7.07 -4.90 17.29
C VAL A 196 -7.70 -5.21 18.63
N HIS A 197 -9.02 -5.39 18.66
CA HIS A 197 -9.77 -5.88 19.81
C HIS A 197 -10.25 -7.29 19.57
N ARG A 198 -9.97 -8.20 20.50
CA ARG A 198 -10.46 -9.59 20.48
C ARG A 198 -11.40 -9.80 21.65
N ASN A 199 -12.62 -10.22 21.41
CA ASN A 199 -13.61 -10.41 22.50
C ASN A 199 -13.19 -11.50 23.49
N TYR A 200 -12.41 -12.49 23.03
CA TYR A 200 -11.88 -13.55 23.89
C TYR A 200 -10.40 -13.78 23.59
N VAL A 201 -9.62 -13.94 24.64
CA VAL A 201 -8.19 -14.27 24.57
C VAL A 201 -7.86 -15.26 25.67
N MET A 202 -7.16 -16.34 25.33
CA MET A 202 -6.63 -17.28 26.32
C MET A 202 -5.61 -16.56 27.23
N ALA A 203 -5.49 -17.00 28.46
CA ALA A 203 -4.68 -16.31 29.50
C ALA A 203 -3.21 -16.05 29.07
N ASP A 204 -2.61 -16.92 28.26
CA ASP A 204 -1.23 -16.82 27.78
C ASP A 204 -1.10 -16.11 26.42
N ALA A 205 -2.21 -15.75 25.78
CA ALA A 205 -2.23 -15.18 24.42
C ALA A 205 -2.26 -13.63 24.39
N GLY A 206 -1.93 -12.97 25.51
CA GLY A 206 -1.90 -11.51 25.63
C GLY A 206 -3.21 -10.91 26.14
N LYS A 207 -3.49 -9.66 25.78
CA LYS A 207 -4.72 -8.96 26.15
C LYS A 207 -5.71 -8.91 24.99
N ASN A 208 -6.94 -8.54 25.29
CA ASN A 208 -7.99 -8.31 24.31
C ASN A 208 -7.59 -7.21 23.30
N ASP A 209 -6.97 -6.13 23.79
CA ASP A 209 -6.55 -4.99 23.00
C ASP A 209 -5.06 -5.07 22.66
N VAL A 210 -4.75 -5.05 21.38
CA VAL A 210 -3.38 -4.99 20.84
C VAL A 210 -3.25 -3.73 19.98
N TYR A 211 -2.35 -2.86 20.40
CA TYR A 211 -1.99 -1.64 19.66
C TYR A 211 -0.75 -1.91 18.80
N ALA A 212 -0.76 -1.42 17.60
CA ALA A 212 0.36 -1.53 16.67
C ALA A 212 0.58 -0.24 15.88
N LEU A 213 1.82 0.04 15.52
CA LEU A 213 2.18 1.04 14.54
C LEU A 213 2.76 0.36 13.31
N GLY A 214 2.04 0.41 12.22
CA GLY A 214 2.47 -0.13 10.94
C GLY A 214 3.16 0.90 10.07
N ALA A 215 4.10 0.46 9.26
CA ALA A 215 4.69 1.20 8.16
C ALA A 215 4.71 0.31 6.91
N GLY A 216 4.39 0.89 5.76
CA GLY A 216 4.42 0.18 4.49
C GLY A 216 4.97 1.06 3.38
N PHE A 217 5.51 0.45 2.35
CA PHE A 217 6.04 1.16 1.20
C PHE A 217 5.79 0.41 -0.10
N ARG A 218 5.86 1.16 -1.19
CA ARG A 218 5.91 0.66 -2.55
C ARG A 218 6.96 1.45 -3.32
N GLN A 219 7.98 0.74 -3.84
CA GLN A 219 9.01 1.29 -4.71
C GLN A 219 8.89 0.69 -6.10
N LYS A 220 8.50 1.48 -7.07
CA LYS A 220 8.42 1.07 -8.46
C LYS A 220 9.83 0.93 -9.05
N ILE A 221 10.13 -0.22 -9.62
CA ILE A 221 11.43 -0.53 -10.22
C ILE A 221 11.36 -0.40 -11.74
N THR A 222 10.27 -0.88 -12.34
CA THR A 222 9.98 -0.75 -13.77
C THR A 222 8.56 -0.25 -13.98
N LYS A 223 8.13 -0.10 -15.24
CA LYS A 223 6.73 0.26 -15.56
C LYS A 223 5.72 -0.76 -15.01
N ARG A 224 6.11 -2.02 -14.79
CA ARG A 224 5.24 -3.13 -14.41
C ARG A 224 5.61 -3.81 -13.11
N ILE A 225 6.80 -3.53 -12.54
CA ILE A 225 7.31 -4.20 -11.36
C ILE A 225 7.56 -3.17 -10.27
N ALA A 226 7.05 -3.46 -9.07
CA ALA A 226 7.31 -2.68 -7.88
C ALA A 226 7.74 -3.60 -6.72
N PHE A 227 8.68 -3.16 -5.92
CA PHE A 227 9.03 -3.77 -4.64
C PHE A 227 8.14 -3.18 -3.56
N THR A 228 7.56 -4.03 -2.73
CA THR A 228 6.62 -3.65 -1.66
C THR A 228 7.01 -4.27 -0.34
N GLY A 229 6.65 -3.64 0.74
CA GLY A 229 6.83 -4.22 2.07
C GLY A 229 6.00 -3.51 3.11
N ASP A 230 5.73 -4.24 4.18
CA ASP A 230 5.07 -3.73 5.38
C ASP A 230 5.66 -4.33 6.66
N TYR A 231 5.64 -3.56 7.71
CA TYR A 231 6.09 -3.95 9.04
C TYR A 231 5.17 -3.35 10.09
N PHE A 232 4.84 -4.14 11.11
CA PHE A 232 4.08 -3.68 12.26
C PHE A 232 4.88 -3.84 13.55
N TYR A 233 5.07 -2.74 14.25
CA TYR A 233 5.59 -2.75 15.60
C TYR A 233 4.42 -2.89 16.59
N LEU A 234 4.35 -4.03 17.27
CA LEU A 234 3.35 -4.29 18.31
C LEU A 234 3.78 -3.58 19.59
N LEU A 235 2.95 -2.65 20.08
CA LEU A 235 3.26 -1.89 21.30
C LEU A 235 3.24 -2.79 22.54
N PRO A 236 4.12 -2.53 23.51
CA PRO A 236 4.09 -3.23 24.80
C PRO A 236 2.75 -3.08 25.49
N GLY A 237 2.37 -4.08 26.27
CA GLY A 237 1.19 -4.06 27.14
C GLY A 237 -0.02 -4.84 26.63
N GLY A 238 -0.16 -5.04 25.31
CA GLY A 238 -1.24 -5.87 24.70
C GLY A 238 -0.75 -7.21 24.18
N LYS A 239 0.50 -7.30 23.74
CA LYS A 239 1.06 -8.52 23.13
C LYS A 239 1.49 -9.56 24.15
N SER A 240 1.38 -10.84 23.80
CA SER A 240 2.01 -11.93 24.56
C SER A 240 3.50 -12.07 24.23
N ALA A 241 4.24 -12.81 25.05
CA ALA A 241 5.65 -13.12 24.80
C ALA A 241 5.88 -13.91 23.51
N LYS A 242 4.88 -14.67 23.06
CA LYS A 242 4.92 -15.47 21.83
C LYS A 242 4.68 -14.64 20.58
N MET A 243 4.03 -13.47 20.66
CA MET A 243 3.74 -12.64 19.50
C MET A 243 5.01 -12.00 18.96
N ARG A 244 5.18 -12.02 17.65
CA ARG A 244 6.24 -11.36 16.90
C ARG A 244 5.65 -10.24 16.05
N ASN A 245 6.49 -9.27 15.73
CA ASN A 245 6.12 -8.18 14.85
C ASN A 245 5.96 -8.69 13.41
N PRO A 246 4.80 -8.53 12.78
CA PRO A 246 4.60 -8.92 11.38
C PRO A 246 5.51 -8.11 10.44
N LEU A 247 6.17 -8.81 9.53
CA LEU A 247 6.99 -8.26 8.45
C LEU A 247 6.62 -8.97 7.16
N GLY A 248 6.40 -8.21 6.10
CA GLY A 248 6.20 -8.70 4.75
C GLY A 248 7.09 -7.98 3.76
N LEU A 249 7.69 -8.71 2.81
CA LEU A 249 8.44 -8.18 1.68
C LEU A 249 7.96 -8.85 0.41
N GLY A 250 7.76 -8.12 -0.68
CA GLY A 250 7.20 -8.69 -1.89
C GLY A 250 7.46 -7.88 -3.14
N VAL A 251 7.03 -8.45 -4.25
CA VAL A 251 7.11 -7.87 -5.57
C VAL A 251 5.73 -7.89 -6.20
N ASP A 252 5.25 -6.73 -6.60
CA ASP A 252 4.03 -6.57 -7.39
C ASP A 252 4.37 -6.59 -8.88
N ILE A 253 3.64 -7.38 -9.65
CA ILE A 253 3.75 -7.48 -11.10
C ILE A 253 2.41 -7.05 -11.70
N GLU A 254 2.42 -5.90 -12.38
CA GLU A 254 1.24 -5.31 -13.00
C GLU A 254 1.08 -5.83 -14.44
N THR A 255 -0.04 -6.46 -14.72
CA THR A 255 -0.49 -6.79 -16.07
C THR A 255 -1.79 -6.06 -16.38
N GLY A 256 -2.18 -5.88 -17.63
CA GLY A 256 -3.24 -4.97 -18.04
C GLY A 256 -4.61 -5.07 -17.33
N GLY A 257 -4.86 -6.09 -16.51
CA GLY A 257 -6.12 -6.23 -15.75
C GLY A 257 -5.94 -6.96 -14.42
N HIS A 258 -4.71 -7.36 -14.08
CA HIS A 258 -4.40 -8.10 -12.86
C HIS A 258 -3.19 -7.49 -12.16
N VAL A 259 -3.17 -7.60 -10.84
CA VAL A 259 -1.97 -7.39 -10.02
C VAL A 259 -1.62 -8.75 -9.42
N PHE A 260 -0.45 -9.25 -9.76
CA PHE A 260 0.15 -10.42 -9.15
C PHE A 260 1.16 -9.95 -8.12
N GLN A 261 1.12 -10.52 -6.92
CA GLN A 261 2.07 -10.24 -5.87
C GLN A 261 2.71 -11.55 -5.43
N LEU A 262 4.04 -11.60 -5.41
CA LEU A 262 4.82 -12.64 -4.76
C LEU A 262 5.41 -12.06 -3.49
N HIS A 263 5.31 -12.79 -2.38
CA HIS A 263 5.77 -12.24 -1.11
C HIS A 263 6.31 -13.28 -0.13
N LEU A 264 7.13 -12.79 0.78
CA LEU A 264 7.63 -13.48 1.96
C LEU A 264 7.09 -12.76 3.19
N SER A 265 6.60 -13.49 4.18
CA SER A 265 6.10 -12.92 5.44
C SER A 265 6.37 -13.88 6.59
N ASN A 266 6.58 -13.36 7.80
CA ASN A 266 6.58 -14.19 9.02
C ASN A 266 5.18 -14.35 9.62
N SER A 267 4.16 -13.77 9.01
CA SER A 267 2.76 -13.96 9.40
C SER A 267 2.09 -15.00 8.53
N ARG A 268 1.43 -15.96 9.15
CA ARG A 268 0.57 -16.92 8.46
C ARG A 268 -0.80 -16.32 8.13
N GLY A 269 -1.29 -15.39 8.96
CA GLY A 269 -2.57 -14.72 8.80
C GLY A 269 -2.60 -13.72 7.66
N MET A 270 -3.73 -13.61 6.95
CA MET A 270 -3.95 -12.67 5.84
C MET A 270 -5.02 -11.63 6.15
N ALA A 271 -5.80 -11.80 7.23
CA ALA A 271 -6.65 -10.75 7.79
C ALA A 271 -5.89 -10.04 8.92
N GLU A 272 -6.12 -8.75 9.10
CA GLU A 272 -5.37 -7.88 10.01
C GLU A 272 -5.40 -8.37 11.46
N ALA A 273 -6.58 -8.78 11.95
CA ALA A 273 -6.73 -9.29 13.30
C ALA A 273 -5.83 -10.53 13.55
N VAL A 274 -5.74 -11.44 12.58
CA VAL A 274 -4.92 -12.65 12.70
C VAL A 274 -3.44 -12.33 12.48
N SER A 275 -3.11 -11.55 11.46
CA SER A 275 -1.73 -11.16 11.19
C SER A 275 -1.10 -10.45 12.39
N LEU A 276 -1.80 -9.53 13.03
CA LEU A 276 -1.26 -8.74 14.13
C LEU A 276 -1.26 -9.47 15.49
N THR A 277 -2.14 -10.46 15.70
CA THR A 277 -2.29 -11.09 17.02
C THR A 277 -1.86 -12.55 17.09
N GLN A 278 -1.61 -13.21 15.94
CA GLN A 278 -1.25 -14.62 15.88
C GLN A 278 0.08 -14.89 15.17
N THR A 279 0.85 -13.87 14.84
CA THR A 279 2.19 -14.03 14.28
C THR A 279 3.14 -14.46 15.39
N THR A 280 3.70 -15.67 15.27
CA THR A 280 4.66 -16.27 16.22
C THR A 280 6.03 -16.48 15.61
N GLU A 281 6.11 -16.54 14.29
CA GLU A 281 7.32 -16.85 13.58
C GLU A 281 8.31 -15.66 13.53
N ASN A 282 9.59 -16.00 13.52
CA ASN A 282 10.66 -15.01 13.43
C ASN A 282 11.25 -15.03 12.03
N PHE A 283 11.13 -13.90 11.32
CA PHE A 283 11.64 -13.74 9.97
C PHE A 283 13.16 -14.03 9.85
N LEU A 284 13.95 -13.65 10.85
CA LEU A 284 15.40 -13.79 10.81
C LEU A 284 15.91 -15.22 11.07
N THR A 285 15.06 -16.11 11.60
CA THR A 285 15.45 -17.50 11.90
C THR A 285 14.80 -18.52 10.95
N GLY A 286 14.22 -18.07 9.83
CA GLY A 286 13.66 -18.94 8.81
C GLY A 286 12.14 -19.21 8.96
N GLY A 287 11.49 -18.66 9.97
CA GLY A 287 10.03 -18.69 10.10
C GLY A 287 9.37 -17.76 9.08
N ILE A 288 9.54 -18.10 7.81
CA ILE A 288 9.11 -17.30 6.65
C ILE A 288 8.13 -18.12 5.82
N TYR A 289 6.97 -17.57 5.58
CA TYR A 289 5.96 -18.08 4.66
C TYR A 289 6.16 -17.47 3.29
N PHE A 290 6.35 -18.29 2.27
CA PHE A 290 6.20 -17.85 0.88
C PHE A 290 4.71 -17.75 0.56
N GLY A 291 4.32 -16.77 -0.25
CA GLY A 291 2.94 -16.61 -0.65
C GLY A 291 2.79 -15.81 -1.93
N PHE A 292 1.58 -15.82 -2.45
CA PHE A 292 1.20 -14.98 -3.58
C PHE A 292 -0.21 -14.42 -3.37
N ALA A 293 -0.49 -13.30 -4.04
CA ALA A 293 -1.83 -12.75 -4.17
C ALA A 293 -2.12 -12.44 -5.64
N VAL A 294 -3.37 -12.61 -6.04
CA VAL A 294 -3.87 -12.25 -7.36
C VAL A 294 -5.13 -11.41 -7.18
N ALA A 295 -5.11 -10.19 -7.69
CA ALA A 295 -6.26 -9.30 -7.68
C ALA A 295 -6.75 -9.05 -9.10
N ARG A 296 -8.07 -9.08 -9.28
CA ARG A 296 -8.72 -8.78 -10.56
C ARG A 296 -9.96 -7.93 -10.37
N ASN A 297 -10.01 -6.82 -11.07
CA ASN A 297 -11.13 -5.90 -11.06
C ASN A 297 -12.14 -6.23 -12.15
N PHE A 298 -13.43 -6.17 -11.78
CA PHE A 298 -14.58 -6.32 -12.67
C PHE A 298 -15.47 -5.10 -12.54
N THR A 299 -15.91 -4.52 -13.65
CA THR A 299 -16.93 -3.48 -13.65
C THR A 299 -18.30 -4.14 -13.57
N VAL A 300 -18.97 -4.03 -12.43
CA VAL A 300 -20.33 -4.59 -12.18
C VAL A 300 -21.40 -3.59 -12.58
N ARG A 301 -21.15 -2.30 -12.36
CA ARG A 301 -22.03 -1.21 -12.71
C ARG A 301 -21.25 -0.14 -13.44
N SER A 302 -21.49 0.02 -14.74
CA SER A 302 -20.94 1.15 -15.46
C SER A 302 -21.80 2.38 -15.13
N ASN A 303 -21.17 3.44 -14.61
CA ASN A 303 -21.79 4.75 -14.61
C ASN A 303 -21.80 5.29 -16.05
N LEU A 304 -22.65 4.74 -16.90
CA LEU A 304 -22.96 5.35 -18.17
C LEU A 304 -23.76 6.63 -17.85
N ARG A 305 -23.07 7.75 -17.90
CA ARG A 305 -23.63 9.07 -18.15
C ARG A 305 -23.10 9.59 -19.47
#